data_917acf78c1a7b50ea45f4e66a482acb1
#
_entry.id   917acf78c1a7b50ea45f4e66a482acb1
#
_cell.length_a   1.000
_cell.length_b   1.000
_cell.length_c   1.000
_cell.angle_alpha   90.00
_cell.angle_beta   90.00
_cell.angle_gamma   90.00
#
_symmetry.space_group_name_H-M   'P 1'
#
loop_
_entity.id
_entity.type
_entity.pdbx_description
1 polymer ?
#
loop_
_entity_poly.entity_id
_entity_poly.type
_entity_poly.pdbx_seq_one_letter_code
_entity_poly.pdbx_strand_id
1 'polypeptide(L)'
;MNPVYQIVKFLSIWTYKLEIRDRLAYNSAHLPSYRWGSLHHHVIMPAATVASPEAATGFAGKVAGPCVFVLFGAAGDLTKRKLVPALFNLVGAKLLPDTFAVIGVSVDELDTEGFRKQASEFLPARDGEAYEWLRQRLYYERGDFGDPGTFSRLRDRLSMIDADRRTQGNYLFYLATAPKFFAPIVQQLGCSGLSQQENGRWRRVVIEKPFGQDLESAKALNRDIKTVLEENQIYRIDHYLGKETVQNIMVFRFDNAIFEPIWNRRYIDHVQITNAETVGVERRGSYFDNAGTLRDMVPNHVMQLLSLTAMESPVSFSADAVRNEQAKVLHSFLPLNSEDVLQSSVRGQYGDGIIDGERVPRYRLEPGVNPESRTETFVALKLNIDNWRWAGVPFYFRTGKRMATRHTEIAIQFRRTPFQLFRNAPLHQPHTNTLVIQIQPVEGISLGFGAKIPGPVLRVGSVDMSFEYSKYFGADAYTGYEVLLYDSMIGDATLFQRADMVEAGWTVIDPVLDVWKALPPRKFPNYASGTWGPVESDHLMQADHREWRKIEP
;
A
#
# COMPACT_ATOMS: atom_id res chain seq x y z
N MET A 1 31.47 20.41 28.49
CA MET A 1 32.29 19.41 27.78
C MET A 1 33.25 20.16 26.86
N ASN A 2 34.53 19.88 26.97
CA ASN A 2 35.64 20.72 26.46
C ASN A 2 35.75 20.64 24.93
N PRO A 3 35.79 21.75 24.17
CA PRO A 3 35.87 21.79 22.69
C PRO A 3 37.09 21.11 22.10
N VAL A 4 38.14 20.90 22.88
CA VAL A 4 39.39 20.26 22.45
C VAL A 4 39.23 18.77 22.13
N TYR A 5 38.21 18.11 22.72
CA TYR A 5 37.95 16.68 22.47
C TYR A 5 37.31 16.38 21.12
N GLN A 6 36.67 17.36 20.52
CA GLN A 6 36.05 17.22 19.19
C GLN A 6 37.08 17.36 18.06
N ILE A 7 38.11 18.16 18.24
CA ILE A 7 39.16 18.40 17.23
C ILE A 7 40.11 17.19 17.10
N VAL A 8 40.39 16.52 18.20
CA VAL A 8 41.27 15.32 18.21
C VAL A 8 40.59 14.14 17.50
N LYS A 9 39.27 14.02 17.59
CA LYS A 9 38.52 12.96 16.89
C LYS A 9 38.40 13.20 15.38
N PHE A 10 38.45 14.47 14.95
CA PHE A 10 38.41 14.82 13.54
C PHE A 10 39.78 14.61 12.85
N LEU A 11 40.87 14.83 13.56
CA LEU A 11 42.21 14.59 13.06
C LEU A 11 42.58 13.10 12.99
N SER A 12 42.07 12.26 13.88
CA SER A 12 42.31 10.81 13.84
C SER A 12 41.62 10.11 12.66
N ILE A 13 40.47 10.64 12.19
CA ILE A 13 39.78 10.11 11.01
C ILE A 13 40.50 10.54 9.71
N TRP A 14 41.15 11.67 9.73
CA TRP A 14 41.91 12.18 8.56
C TRP A 14 43.24 11.45 8.36
N THR A 15 43.95 11.12 9.42
CA THR A 15 45.18 10.30 9.37
C THR A 15 44.90 8.87 8.91
N TYR A 16 43.76 8.26 9.31
CA TYR A 16 43.39 6.92 8.86
C TYR A 16 43.05 6.85 7.35
N LYS A 17 42.51 7.93 6.77
CA LYS A 17 42.24 8.03 5.32
C LYS A 17 43.54 8.25 4.49
N LEU A 18 44.55 8.85 5.03
CA LEU A 18 45.86 9.03 4.36
C LEU A 18 46.67 7.73 4.32
N GLU A 19 46.64 6.91 5.38
CA GLU A 19 47.35 5.61 5.39
C GLU A 19 46.73 4.58 4.42
N ILE A 20 45.41 4.62 4.16
CA ILE A 20 44.79 3.75 3.17
C ILE A 20 45.17 4.18 1.74
N ARG A 21 45.35 5.46 1.49
CA ARG A 21 45.72 5.98 0.17
C ARG A 21 47.16 5.62 -0.20
N ASP A 22 48.07 5.60 0.76
CA ASP A 22 49.49 5.23 0.53
C ASP A 22 49.65 3.70 0.39
N ARG A 23 48.83 2.87 1.04
CA ARG A 23 48.85 1.41 0.85
C ARG A 23 48.34 0.97 -0.51
N LEU A 24 47.40 1.71 -1.12
CA LEU A 24 46.92 1.43 -2.47
C LEU A 24 47.87 1.91 -3.58
N ALA A 25 48.74 2.91 -3.31
CA ALA A 25 49.73 3.37 -4.26
C ALA A 25 50.98 2.47 -4.32
N TYR A 26 51.26 1.70 -3.24
CA TYR A 26 52.45 0.84 -3.18
C TYR A 26 52.32 -0.51 -3.89
N ASN A 27 51.08 -0.94 -4.19
CA ASN A 27 50.82 -2.23 -4.84
C ASN A 27 50.68 -2.18 -6.38
N SER A 28 50.91 -1.01 -6.99
CA SER A 28 50.84 -0.87 -8.46
C SER A 28 52.18 -0.93 -9.21
N ALA A 29 53.31 -1.19 -8.49
CA ALA A 29 54.68 -1.09 -9.04
C ALA A 29 55.31 -2.40 -9.49
N HIS A 30 54.61 -3.54 -9.42
CA HIS A 30 55.17 -4.83 -9.89
C HIS A 30 54.15 -5.64 -10.68
N LEU A 31 53.88 -5.21 -11.93
CA LEU A 31 53.31 -6.09 -12.96
C LEU A 31 54.27 -6.15 -14.16
N PRO A 32 54.64 -7.34 -14.62
CA PRO A 32 55.55 -7.47 -15.77
C PRO A 32 54.84 -7.06 -17.06
N SER A 33 55.59 -6.36 -17.91
CA SER A 33 55.17 -5.93 -19.25
C SER A 33 54.92 -7.13 -20.16
N TYR A 34 53.66 -7.41 -20.45
CA TYR A 34 53.30 -8.32 -21.53
C TYR A 34 53.10 -7.55 -22.85
N ARG A 35 53.83 -7.94 -23.88
CA ARG A 35 53.67 -7.48 -25.26
C ARG A 35 52.31 -7.93 -25.82
N TRP A 36 51.55 -7.01 -26.37
CA TRP A 36 50.34 -7.26 -27.10
C TRP A 36 50.62 -7.94 -28.45
N GLY A 37 50.36 -9.22 -28.52
CA GLY A 37 50.19 -9.94 -29.80
C GLY A 37 48.72 -9.88 -30.21
N SER A 38 48.47 -9.44 -31.41
CA SER A 38 47.15 -9.35 -32.03
C SER A 38 46.51 -10.73 -32.20
N LEU A 39 45.57 -11.09 -31.33
CA LEU A 39 44.62 -12.19 -31.53
C LEU A 39 43.23 -11.65 -31.26
N HIS A 40 42.48 -11.43 -32.33
CA HIS A 40 41.03 -11.20 -32.26
C HIS A 40 40.33 -12.46 -31.78
N HIS A 41 40.18 -12.64 -30.49
CA HIS A 41 39.19 -13.52 -29.96
C HIS A 41 37.96 -12.68 -29.58
N HIS A 42 36.88 -12.83 -30.36
CA HIS A 42 35.57 -12.46 -29.89
C HIS A 42 35.27 -13.24 -28.63
N VAL A 43 35.46 -12.60 -27.47
CA VAL A 43 34.88 -13.05 -26.21
C VAL A 43 33.38 -12.76 -26.35
N ILE A 44 32.63 -13.74 -26.81
CA ILE A 44 31.19 -13.76 -26.66
C ILE A 44 30.98 -13.91 -25.15
N MET A 45 30.70 -12.80 -24.47
CA MET A 45 30.15 -12.86 -23.11
C MET A 45 28.86 -13.70 -23.23
N PRO A 46 28.67 -14.75 -22.42
CA PRO A 46 27.39 -15.44 -22.42
C PRO A 46 26.33 -14.39 -22.13
N ALA A 47 25.30 -14.33 -22.97
CA ALA A 47 24.11 -13.54 -22.69
C ALA A 47 23.72 -13.82 -21.23
N ALA A 48 23.53 -12.76 -20.45
CA ALA A 48 23.05 -12.90 -19.09
C ALA A 48 21.85 -13.85 -19.16
N THR A 49 21.98 -14.98 -18.54
CA THR A 49 20.90 -15.96 -18.44
C THR A 49 19.80 -15.22 -17.70
N VAL A 50 18.76 -14.79 -18.41
CA VAL A 50 17.49 -14.45 -17.80
C VAL A 50 17.16 -15.67 -16.97
N ALA A 51 17.10 -15.53 -15.65
CA ALA A 51 16.72 -16.62 -14.76
C ALA A 51 15.47 -17.25 -15.36
N SER A 52 15.53 -18.56 -15.62
CA SER A 52 14.40 -19.25 -16.24
C SER A 52 13.16 -19.02 -15.36
N PRO A 53 11.98 -18.82 -15.94
CA PRO A 53 10.72 -18.61 -15.19
C PRO A 53 10.44 -19.71 -14.17
N GLU A 54 11.03 -20.88 -14.32
CA GLU A 54 10.88 -22.03 -13.40
C GLU A 54 11.42 -21.80 -11.98
N ALA A 55 12.29 -20.81 -11.75
CA ALA A 55 12.82 -20.51 -10.41
C ALA A 55 11.93 -19.55 -9.59
N ALA A 56 10.89 -18.96 -10.18
CA ALA A 56 10.09 -17.91 -9.56
C ALA A 56 8.66 -18.36 -9.18
N THR A 57 8.30 -19.61 -9.37
CA THR A 57 6.97 -20.12 -9.04
C THR A 57 6.91 -20.54 -7.58
N GLY A 58 6.37 -19.68 -6.74
CA GLY A 58 5.95 -20.04 -5.39
C GLY A 58 6.22 -18.94 -4.36
N PHE A 59 5.34 -18.83 -3.39
CA PHE A 59 5.55 -18.12 -2.14
C PHE A 59 6.71 -18.81 -1.40
N ALA A 60 7.94 -18.43 -1.69
CA ALA A 60 9.10 -18.94 -0.98
C ALA A 60 9.23 -18.17 0.35
N GLY A 61 8.89 -18.81 1.45
CA GLY A 61 8.99 -18.23 2.77
C GLY A 61 9.35 -19.28 3.82
N LYS A 62 9.80 -18.82 4.99
CA LYS A 62 9.97 -19.66 6.16
C LYS A 62 8.59 -19.99 6.72
N VAL A 63 8.32 -21.25 7.06
CA VAL A 63 7.07 -21.63 7.74
C VAL A 63 6.86 -20.74 8.96
N ALA A 64 5.67 -20.17 9.13
CA ALA A 64 5.32 -19.33 10.28
C ALA A 64 5.45 -20.12 11.60
N GLY A 65 5.64 -19.40 12.70
CA GLY A 65 5.71 -20.03 14.02
C GLY A 65 4.34 -20.51 14.51
N PRO A 66 4.33 -21.41 15.52
CA PRO A 66 3.11 -21.87 16.17
C PRO A 66 2.25 -20.70 16.67
N CYS A 67 0.93 -20.69 16.38
CA CYS A 67 0.01 -19.69 16.91
C CYS A 67 -1.46 -20.06 16.74
N VAL A 68 -2.33 -19.37 17.51
CA VAL A 68 -3.77 -19.32 17.26
C VAL A 68 -4.11 -17.99 16.60
N PHE A 69 -4.78 -18.05 15.46
CA PHE A 69 -5.36 -16.91 14.79
C PHE A 69 -6.78 -16.67 15.30
N VAL A 70 -6.97 -15.61 16.09
CA VAL A 70 -8.25 -15.26 16.70
C VAL A 70 -8.93 -14.19 15.85
N LEU A 71 -10.05 -14.53 15.25
CA LEU A 71 -10.73 -13.73 14.24
C LEU A 71 -12.03 -13.14 14.80
N PHE A 72 -12.01 -11.89 15.22
CA PHE A 72 -13.20 -11.15 15.60
C PHE A 72 -13.96 -10.67 14.35
N GLY A 73 -15.27 -10.92 14.32
CA GLY A 73 -16.10 -10.70 13.12
C GLY A 73 -16.12 -11.90 12.18
N ALA A 74 -16.08 -13.10 12.74
CA ALA A 74 -15.94 -14.36 12.01
C ALA A 74 -17.03 -14.61 10.95
N ALA A 75 -18.25 -14.15 11.17
CA ALA A 75 -19.37 -14.30 10.23
C ALA A 75 -19.41 -13.20 9.14
N GLY A 76 -18.49 -12.21 9.19
CA GLY A 76 -18.47 -11.08 8.30
C GLY A 76 -18.01 -11.41 6.85
N ASP A 77 -18.34 -10.51 5.92
CA ASP A 77 -18.04 -10.66 4.50
C ASP A 77 -16.52 -10.66 4.22
N LEU A 78 -15.74 -9.84 4.93
CA LEU A 78 -14.28 -9.83 4.83
C LEU A 78 -13.67 -11.18 5.17
N THR A 79 -14.13 -11.79 6.27
CA THR A 79 -13.69 -13.12 6.70
C THR A 79 -13.91 -14.15 5.62
N LYS A 80 -15.12 -14.22 5.07
CA LYS A 80 -15.50 -15.22 4.08
C LYS A 80 -14.78 -15.04 2.74
N ARG A 81 -14.73 -13.80 2.24
CA ARG A 81 -14.28 -13.51 0.88
C ARG A 81 -12.78 -13.23 0.77
N LYS A 82 -12.10 -12.93 1.88
CA LYS A 82 -10.69 -12.53 1.84
C LYS A 82 -9.83 -13.31 2.82
N LEU A 83 -10.16 -13.30 4.13
CA LEU A 83 -9.24 -13.84 5.14
C LEU A 83 -9.15 -15.37 5.10
N VAL A 84 -10.27 -16.07 5.01
CA VAL A 84 -10.25 -17.54 4.93
C VAL A 84 -9.66 -18.02 3.60
N PRO A 85 -9.98 -17.44 2.42
CA PRO A 85 -9.26 -17.75 1.19
C PRO A 85 -7.75 -17.46 1.25
N ALA A 86 -7.32 -16.36 1.87
CA ALA A 86 -5.90 -16.08 2.06
C ALA A 86 -5.20 -17.13 2.94
N LEU A 87 -5.84 -17.54 4.05
CA LEU A 87 -5.33 -18.64 4.88
C LEU A 87 -5.25 -19.95 4.09
N PHE A 88 -6.25 -20.24 3.26
CA PHE A 88 -6.26 -21.42 2.39
C PHE A 88 -5.08 -21.40 1.39
N ASN A 89 -4.80 -20.24 0.78
CA ASN A 89 -3.65 -20.07 -0.11
C ASN A 89 -2.31 -20.28 0.63
N LEU A 90 -2.19 -19.77 1.88
CA LEU A 90 -1.02 -20.00 2.73
C LEU A 90 -0.82 -21.49 3.10
N VAL A 91 -1.91 -22.24 3.29
CA VAL A 91 -1.84 -23.71 3.47
C VAL A 91 -1.30 -24.37 2.22
N GLY A 92 -1.84 -24.02 1.04
CA GLY A 92 -1.37 -24.52 -0.26
C GLY A 92 0.10 -24.25 -0.51
N ALA A 93 0.57 -23.06 -0.09
CA ALA A 93 1.98 -22.67 -0.15
C ALA A 93 2.87 -23.31 0.95
N LYS A 94 2.30 -24.10 1.86
CA LYS A 94 3.00 -24.74 2.99
C LYS A 94 3.70 -23.77 3.93
N LEU A 95 3.12 -22.57 4.10
CA LEU A 95 3.66 -21.51 4.97
C LEU A 95 3.08 -21.53 6.39
N LEU A 96 2.00 -22.26 6.63
CA LEU A 96 1.42 -22.44 7.96
C LEU A 96 1.94 -23.73 8.61
N PRO A 97 2.29 -23.69 9.92
CA PRO A 97 2.79 -24.87 10.64
C PRO A 97 1.64 -25.80 11.03
N ASP A 98 1.93 -27.07 11.29
CA ASP A 98 0.95 -28.03 11.84
C ASP A 98 0.39 -27.58 13.20
N THR A 99 1.18 -26.83 13.94
CA THR A 99 0.86 -26.21 15.23
C THR A 99 0.11 -24.87 15.07
N PHE A 100 -0.89 -24.84 14.19
CA PHE A 100 -1.71 -23.67 13.87
C PHE A 100 -3.20 -23.96 14.11
N ALA A 101 -3.94 -22.94 14.54
CA ALA A 101 -5.39 -23.02 14.66
C ALA A 101 -6.03 -21.65 14.38
N VAL A 102 -7.31 -21.65 14.04
CA VAL A 102 -8.14 -20.46 13.86
C VAL A 102 -9.34 -20.57 14.79
N ILE A 103 -9.63 -19.51 15.55
CA ILE A 103 -10.89 -19.41 16.29
C ILE A 103 -11.64 -18.16 15.85
N GLY A 104 -12.81 -18.35 15.28
CA GLY A 104 -13.73 -17.26 14.94
C GLY A 104 -14.55 -16.83 16.16
N VAL A 105 -14.70 -15.53 16.35
CA VAL A 105 -15.54 -14.93 17.42
C VAL A 105 -16.58 -14.02 16.78
N SER A 106 -17.86 -14.22 17.07
CA SER A 106 -18.97 -13.42 16.55
C SER A 106 -20.23 -13.62 17.41
N VAL A 107 -21.18 -12.69 17.29
CA VAL A 107 -22.49 -12.79 17.96
C VAL A 107 -23.45 -13.80 17.29
N ASP A 108 -23.14 -14.22 16.07
CA ASP A 108 -23.99 -15.08 15.27
C ASP A 108 -24.21 -16.45 15.92
N GLU A 109 -25.41 -16.99 15.74
CA GLU A 109 -25.81 -18.30 16.27
C GLU A 109 -25.22 -19.44 15.44
N LEU A 110 -23.92 -19.62 15.55
CA LEU A 110 -23.16 -20.69 14.91
C LEU A 110 -22.49 -21.57 15.95
N ASP A 111 -22.35 -22.84 15.62
CA ASP A 111 -21.38 -23.72 16.24
C ASP A 111 -20.12 -23.85 15.36
N THR A 112 -19.16 -24.66 15.80
CA THR A 112 -17.92 -24.89 15.03
C THR A 112 -18.18 -25.47 13.63
N GLU A 113 -19.14 -26.36 13.45
CA GLU A 113 -19.45 -26.93 12.14
C GLU A 113 -20.18 -25.93 11.24
N GLY A 114 -21.08 -25.13 11.79
CA GLY A 114 -21.71 -24.02 11.09
C GLY A 114 -20.69 -22.99 10.59
N PHE A 115 -19.73 -22.65 11.44
CA PHE A 115 -18.63 -21.76 11.04
C PHE A 115 -17.73 -22.38 9.96
N ARG A 116 -17.37 -23.66 10.07
CA ARG A 116 -16.60 -24.40 9.05
C ARG A 116 -17.30 -24.39 7.69
N LYS A 117 -18.60 -24.63 7.67
CA LYS A 117 -19.41 -24.59 6.44
C LYS A 117 -19.43 -23.18 5.84
N GLN A 118 -19.68 -22.17 6.67
CA GLN A 118 -19.74 -20.77 6.22
C GLN A 118 -18.38 -20.25 5.73
N ALA A 119 -17.30 -20.57 6.42
CA ALA A 119 -15.94 -20.17 6.10
C ALA A 119 -15.47 -20.75 4.75
N SER A 120 -15.92 -21.96 4.41
CA SER A 120 -15.58 -22.62 3.14
C SER A 120 -16.43 -22.18 1.94
N GLU A 121 -17.42 -21.31 2.12
CA GLU A 121 -18.35 -20.91 1.06
C GLU A 121 -17.65 -20.28 -0.16
N PHE A 122 -16.57 -19.55 0.05
CA PHE A 122 -15.82 -18.84 -0.99
C PHE A 122 -14.44 -19.43 -1.28
N LEU A 123 -14.15 -20.64 -0.80
CA LEU A 123 -12.89 -21.31 -1.15
C LEU A 123 -12.92 -21.78 -2.60
N PRO A 124 -11.79 -21.72 -3.31
CA PRO A 124 -11.67 -22.14 -4.71
C PRO A 124 -11.84 -23.66 -4.87
N ALA A 125 -11.46 -24.43 -3.84
CA ALA A 125 -11.68 -25.87 -3.76
C ALA A 125 -12.26 -26.21 -2.39
N ARG A 126 -13.20 -27.16 -2.35
CA ARG A 126 -13.86 -27.64 -1.13
C ARG A 126 -13.60 -29.11 -0.88
N ASP A 127 -12.50 -29.59 -1.40
CA ASP A 127 -11.99 -30.95 -1.30
C ASP A 127 -10.45 -30.92 -1.28
N GLY A 128 -9.85 -32.08 -1.05
CA GLY A 128 -8.41 -32.22 -1.02
C GLY A 128 -7.75 -31.94 0.34
N GLU A 129 -6.46 -32.18 0.39
CA GLU A 129 -5.67 -32.16 1.63
C GLU A 129 -5.64 -30.77 2.29
N ALA A 130 -5.43 -29.70 1.52
CA ALA A 130 -5.38 -28.35 2.05
C ALA A 130 -6.70 -27.89 2.66
N TYR A 131 -7.84 -28.27 2.04
CA TYR A 131 -9.17 -27.97 2.56
C TYR A 131 -9.42 -28.68 3.89
N GLU A 132 -9.20 -29.98 3.96
CA GLU A 132 -9.40 -30.74 5.19
C GLU A 132 -8.44 -30.32 6.30
N TRP A 133 -7.19 -29.97 5.93
CA TRP A 133 -6.21 -29.46 6.87
C TRP A 133 -6.69 -28.17 7.54
N LEU A 134 -7.18 -27.19 6.75
CA LEU A 134 -7.69 -25.95 7.28
C LEU A 134 -9.00 -26.17 8.07
N ARG A 135 -9.95 -26.93 7.51
CA ARG A 135 -11.26 -27.19 8.12
C ARG A 135 -11.15 -27.76 9.53
N GLN A 136 -10.25 -28.73 9.75
CA GLN A 136 -10.02 -29.35 11.05
C GLN A 136 -9.43 -28.39 12.10
N ARG A 137 -8.87 -27.27 11.67
CA ARG A 137 -8.23 -26.26 12.53
C ARG A 137 -9.11 -25.03 12.78
N LEU A 138 -10.32 -24.98 12.20
CA LEU A 138 -11.30 -23.92 12.46
C LEU A 138 -12.13 -24.28 13.69
N TYR A 139 -12.19 -23.35 14.65
CA TYR A 139 -13.00 -23.39 15.86
C TYR A 139 -13.89 -22.14 15.91
N TYR A 140 -14.95 -22.16 16.73
CA TYR A 140 -15.85 -21.01 16.88
C TYR A 140 -16.21 -20.79 18.35
N GLU A 141 -16.30 -19.52 18.74
CA GLU A 141 -16.79 -19.07 20.03
C GLU A 141 -17.86 -17.98 19.79
N ARG A 142 -19.07 -18.23 20.27
CA ARG A 142 -20.15 -17.23 20.21
C ARG A 142 -20.02 -16.23 21.35
N GLY A 143 -20.04 -14.93 21.03
CA GLY A 143 -20.07 -13.91 22.08
C GLY A 143 -20.13 -12.48 21.56
N ASP A 144 -20.59 -11.60 22.41
CA ASP A 144 -20.58 -10.15 22.20
C ASP A 144 -19.21 -9.57 22.54
N PHE A 145 -18.74 -8.63 21.76
CA PHE A 145 -17.41 -8.00 21.92
C PHE A 145 -17.33 -7.03 23.12
N GLY A 146 -18.46 -6.64 23.68
CA GLY A 146 -18.53 -5.84 24.90
C GLY A 146 -18.70 -6.67 26.19
N ASP A 147 -19.00 -7.99 26.07
CA ASP A 147 -19.26 -8.87 27.22
C ASP A 147 -17.95 -9.48 27.77
N PRO A 148 -17.54 -9.16 29.02
CA PRO A 148 -16.36 -9.78 29.65
C PRO A 148 -16.45 -11.31 29.72
N GLY A 149 -17.66 -11.88 29.81
CA GLY A 149 -17.88 -13.32 29.83
C GLY A 149 -17.42 -13.98 28.52
N THR A 150 -17.56 -13.32 27.40
CA THR A 150 -17.05 -13.76 26.09
C THR A 150 -15.53 -13.95 26.14
N PHE A 151 -14.80 -13.00 26.71
CA PHE A 151 -13.33 -13.08 26.77
C PHE A 151 -12.83 -14.09 27.80
N SER A 152 -13.57 -14.34 28.87
CA SER A 152 -13.29 -15.45 29.78
C SER A 152 -13.43 -16.80 29.10
N ARG A 153 -14.53 -17.05 28.40
CA ARG A 153 -14.72 -18.28 27.60
C ARG A 153 -13.68 -18.42 26.50
N LEU A 154 -13.36 -17.30 25.81
CA LEU A 154 -12.31 -17.29 24.79
C LEU A 154 -10.96 -17.70 25.37
N ARG A 155 -10.57 -17.17 26.52
CA ARG A 155 -9.32 -17.55 27.21
C ARG A 155 -9.28 -19.04 27.51
N ASP A 156 -10.37 -19.60 28.07
CA ASP A 156 -10.44 -21.02 28.38
C ASP A 156 -10.38 -21.87 27.10
N ARG A 157 -11.07 -21.44 26.04
CA ARG A 157 -11.05 -22.09 24.74
C ARG A 157 -9.66 -22.07 24.09
N LEU A 158 -8.96 -20.93 24.17
CA LEU A 158 -7.58 -20.80 23.69
C LEU A 158 -6.63 -21.74 24.44
N SER A 159 -6.78 -21.89 25.75
CA SER A 159 -5.97 -22.84 26.54
C SER A 159 -6.20 -24.30 26.10
N MET A 160 -7.43 -24.66 25.76
CA MET A 160 -7.75 -26.00 25.23
C MET A 160 -7.12 -26.21 23.84
N ILE A 161 -7.21 -25.20 22.96
CA ILE A 161 -6.62 -25.26 21.62
C ILE A 161 -5.08 -25.33 21.70
N ASP A 162 -4.47 -24.56 22.60
CA ASP A 162 -3.02 -24.62 22.86
C ASP A 162 -2.57 -26.03 23.24
N ALA A 163 -3.29 -26.71 24.12
CA ALA A 163 -2.99 -28.08 24.55
C ALA A 163 -3.14 -29.08 23.40
N ASP A 164 -4.22 -28.95 22.59
CA ASP A 164 -4.51 -29.85 21.47
C ASP A 164 -3.54 -29.65 20.30
N ARG A 165 -3.30 -28.40 19.91
CA ARG A 165 -2.54 -28.02 18.70
C ARG A 165 -1.10 -27.63 18.97
N ARG A 166 -0.68 -27.50 20.22
CA ARG A 166 0.68 -27.11 20.64
C ARG A 166 1.11 -25.75 20.06
N THR A 167 0.22 -24.78 20.10
CA THR A 167 0.41 -23.44 19.50
C THR A 167 1.33 -22.53 20.34
N GLN A 168 1.90 -23.05 21.42
CA GLN A 168 2.86 -22.39 22.31
C GLN A 168 2.31 -21.14 23.00
N GLY A 169 0.99 -20.97 23.04
CA GLY A 169 0.34 -19.84 23.63
C GLY A 169 0.59 -18.52 22.90
N ASN A 170 0.94 -18.55 21.61
CA ASN A 170 1.05 -17.34 20.78
C ASN A 170 -0.29 -17.03 20.15
N TYR A 171 -0.72 -15.77 20.22
CA TYR A 171 -2.03 -15.36 19.68
C TYR A 171 -1.90 -14.17 18.75
N LEU A 172 -2.50 -14.31 17.57
CA LEU A 172 -2.71 -13.25 16.61
C LEU A 172 -4.19 -12.89 16.58
N PHE A 173 -4.55 -11.74 17.12
CA PHE A 173 -5.92 -11.25 17.13
C PHE A 173 -6.17 -10.40 15.88
N TYR A 174 -7.20 -10.71 15.12
CA TYR A 174 -7.58 -9.97 13.92
C TYR A 174 -8.96 -9.32 14.11
N LEU A 175 -9.01 -8.00 14.01
CA LEU A 175 -10.25 -7.23 14.20
C LEU A 175 -10.93 -6.96 12.84
N ALA A 176 -11.65 -7.96 12.32
CA ALA A 176 -12.47 -7.86 11.11
C ALA A 176 -13.88 -7.33 11.42
N THR A 177 -13.98 -6.34 12.29
CA THR A 177 -15.23 -5.79 12.82
C THR A 177 -15.44 -4.34 12.39
N ALA A 178 -16.61 -3.79 12.70
CA ALA A 178 -16.82 -2.34 12.54
C ALA A 178 -15.90 -1.55 13.49
N PRO A 179 -15.41 -0.36 13.09
CA PRO A 179 -14.42 0.43 13.85
C PRO A 179 -14.80 0.73 15.29
N LYS A 180 -16.11 0.89 15.57
CA LYS A 180 -16.62 1.13 16.93
C LYS A 180 -16.27 0.03 17.94
N PHE A 181 -15.89 -1.16 17.47
CA PHE A 181 -15.52 -2.30 18.31
C PHE A 181 -14.01 -2.43 18.53
N PHE A 182 -13.16 -1.66 17.83
CA PHE A 182 -11.71 -1.82 17.95
C PHE A 182 -11.21 -1.57 19.37
N ALA A 183 -11.48 -0.39 19.93
CA ALA A 183 -11.09 -0.06 21.30
C ALA A 183 -11.78 -0.98 22.34
N PRO A 184 -13.09 -1.25 22.31
CA PRO A 184 -13.74 -2.21 23.22
C PRO A 184 -13.10 -3.60 23.22
N ILE A 185 -12.81 -4.18 22.06
CA ILE A 185 -12.15 -5.50 21.98
C ILE A 185 -10.77 -5.44 22.62
N VAL A 186 -9.95 -4.43 22.29
CA VAL A 186 -8.60 -4.28 22.86
C VAL A 186 -8.65 -4.12 24.38
N GLN A 187 -9.58 -3.32 24.91
CA GLN A 187 -9.78 -3.16 26.35
C GLN A 187 -10.14 -4.49 27.03
N GLN A 188 -11.03 -5.27 26.43
CA GLN A 188 -11.40 -6.59 26.94
C GLN A 188 -10.24 -7.59 26.88
N LEU A 189 -9.40 -7.55 25.83
CA LEU A 189 -8.16 -8.34 25.77
C LEU A 189 -7.22 -7.98 26.92
N GLY A 190 -7.12 -6.69 27.27
CA GLY A 190 -6.34 -6.24 28.43
C GLY A 190 -6.91 -6.76 29.75
N CYS A 191 -8.20 -6.55 30.00
CA CYS A 191 -8.88 -6.96 31.22
C CYS A 191 -8.84 -8.49 31.45
N SER A 192 -8.88 -9.27 30.39
CA SER A 192 -8.83 -10.75 30.45
C SER A 192 -7.41 -11.32 30.52
N GLY A 193 -6.36 -10.48 30.44
CA GLY A 193 -4.95 -10.90 30.40
C GLY A 193 -4.51 -11.49 29.06
N LEU A 194 -5.37 -11.47 28.03
CA LEU A 194 -5.07 -12.04 26.71
C LEU A 194 -4.06 -11.20 25.89
N SER A 195 -3.85 -9.94 26.26
CA SER A 195 -2.85 -9.06 25.61
C SER A 195 -1.44 -9.19 26.19
N GLN A 196 -1.26 -9.87 27.31
CA GLN A 196 0.01 -9.93 28.04
C GLN A 196 1.02 -10.84 27.34
N GLN A 197 2.23 -10.32 27.15
CA GLN A 197 3.37 -11.06 26.59
C GLN A 197 4.27 -11.55 27.72
N GLU A 198 4.23 -12.83 28.02
CA GLU A 198 5.00 -13.45 29.09
C GLU A 198 5.70 -14.73 28.60
N ASN A 199 6.84 -15.05 29.20
CA ASN A 199 7.55 -16.30 28.95
C ASN A 199 7.90 -16.57 27.48
N GLY A 200 8.22 -15.52 26.72
CA GLY A 200 8.53 -15.63 25.28
C GLY A 200 7.31 -15.80 24.37
N ARG A 201 6.09 -15.76 24.94
CA ARG A 201 4.85 -15.79 24.17
C ARG A 201 4.56 -14.40 23.64
N TRP A 202 4.24 -14.33 22.36
CA TRP A 202 3.88 -13.05 21.74
C TRP A 202 2.37 -12.88 21.57
N ARG A 203 1.93 -11.63 21.59
CA ARG A 203 0.55 -11.18 21.33
C ARG A 203 0.59 -10.09 20.29
N ARG A 204 -0.15 -10.28 19.17
CA ARG A 204 -0.24 -9.30 18.09
C ARG A 204 -1.69 -9.03 17.76
N VAL A 205 -2.00 -7.78 17.43
CA VAL A 205 -3.37 -7.36 17.09
C VAL A 205 -3.33 -6.70 15.72
N VAL A 206 -3.99 -7.32 14.76
CA VAL A 206 -4.21 -6.77 13.42
C VAL A 206 -5.52 -5.99 13.43
N ILE A 207 -5.48 -4.76 12.99
CA ILE A 207 -6.63 -3.86 12.99
C ILE A 207 -6.90 -3.36 11.57
N GLU A 208 -8.14 -3.53 11.11
CA GLU A 208 -8.61 -3.10 9.79
C GLU A 208 -8.86 -1.59 9.72
N LYS A 209 -8.84 -1.04 8.50
CA LYS A 209 -9.30 0.32 8.26
C LYS A 209 -10.83 0.44 8.48
N PRO A 210 -11.34 1.64 8.77
CA PRO A 210 -10.66 2.92 8.92
C PRO A 210 -10.13 3.18 10.34
N PHE A 211 -9.02 3.93 10.41
CA PHE A 211 -8.46 4.43 11.67
C PHE A 211 -8.92 5.86 11.92
N GLY A 212 -10.04 6.02 12.61
CA GLY A 212 -10.67 7.32 12.81
C GLY A 212 -11.49 7.79 11.60
N GLN A 213 -12.09 8.98 11.75
CA GLN A 213 -12.85 9.69 10.72
C GLN A 213 -12.28 11.10 10.48
N ASP A 214 -11.37 11.52 11.35
CA ASP A 214 -10.62 12.77 11.38
C ASP A 214 -9.40 12.58 12.29
N LEU A 215 -8.53 13.58 12.38
CA LEU A 215 -7.31 13.53 13.19
C LEU A 215 -7.59 13.26 14.67
N GLU A 216 -8.60 13.92 15.23
CA GLU A 216 -8.89 13.80 16.67
C GLU A 216 -9.43 12.42 17.05
N SER A 217 -10.30 11.85 16.23
CA SER A 217 -10.79 10.48 16.45
C SER A 217 -9.70 9.43 16.22
N ALA A 218 -8.78 9.66 15.27
CA ALA A 218 -7.62 8.79 15.06
C ALA A 218 -6.67 8.81 16.26
N LYS A 219 -6.35 9.99 16.80
CA LYS A 219 -5.57 10.15 18.03
C LYS A 219 -6.25 9.52 19.24
N ALA A 220 -7.57 9.70 19.39
CA ALA A 220 -8.33 9.08 20.46
C ALA A 220 -8.25 7.55 20.38
N LEU A 221 -8.49 6.97 19.20
CA LEU A 221 -8.39 5.52 19.00
C LEU A 221 -6.98 5.00 19.31
N ASN A 222 -5.94 5.70 18.85
CA ASN A 222 -4.55 5.33 19.15
C ASN A 222 -4.26 5.38 20.66
N ARG A 223 -4.72 6.42 21.37
CA ARG A 223 -4.56 6.50 22.83
C ARG A 223 -5.25 5.32 23.52
N ASP A 224 -6.51 5.04 23.17
CA ASP A 224 -7.29 3.97 23.80
C ASP A 224 -6.64 2.59 23.58
N ILE A 225 -6.15 2.31 22.40
CA ILE A 225 -5.46 1.05 22.08
C ILE A 225 -4.13 0.96 22.86
N LYS A 226 -3.38 2.04 22.92
CA LYS A 226 -2.07 2.09 23.59
C LYS A 226 -2.14 2.05 25.12
N THR A 227 -3.31 2.13 25.74
CA THR A 227 -3.47 1.84 27.16
C THR A 227 -3.30 0.36 27.49
N VAL A 228 -3.41 -0.52 26.47
CA VAL A 228 -3.40 -1.98 26.62
C VAL A 228 -2.25 -2.63 25.84
N LEU A 229 -1.91 -2.09 24.67
CA LEU A 229 -0.96 -2.67 23.73
C LEU A 229 0.22 -1.73 23.49
N GLU A 230 1.41 -2.30 23.37
CA GLU A 230 2.58 -1.60 22.86
C GLU A 230 2.52 -1.50 21.33
N GLU A 231 3.16 -0.48 20.72
CA GLU A 231 3.11 -0.26 19.28
C GLU A 231 3.62 -1.45 18.47
N ASN A 232 4.60 -2.22 18.99
CA ASN A 232 5.13 -3.42 18.35
C ASN A 232 4.16 -4.62 18.36
N GLN A 233 3.05 -4.52 19.08
CA GLN A 233 1.96 -5.50 19.08
C GLN A 233 0.87 -5.15 18.06
N ILE A 234 0.89 -3.93 17.48
CA ILE A 234 -0.19 -3.38 16.67
C ILE A 234 0.18 -3.41 15.19
N TYR A 235 -0.64 -4.07 14.39
CA TYR A 235 -0.50 -4.24 12.96
C TYR A 235 -1.69 -3.58 12.25
N ARG A 236 -1.57 -2.27 11.92
CA ARG A 236 -2.64 -1.53 11.22
C ARG A 236 -2.56 -1.82 9.74
N ILE A 237 -3.61 -2.42 9.22
CA ILE A 237 -3.62 -2.94 7.85
C ILE A 237 -4.05 -1.88 6.83
N ASP A 238 -3.30 -1.82 5.74
CA ASP A 238 -3.75 -1.31 4.46
C ASP A 238 -3.47 -2.37 3.39
N HIS A 239 -4.50 -2.95 2.82
CA HIS A 239 -4.35 -4.04 1.86
C HIS A 239 -3.61 -3.67 0.58
N TYR A 240 -3.41 -2.37 0.29
CA TYR A 240 -2.55 -1.91 -0.82
C TYR A 240 -1.09 -2.27 -0.59
N LEU A 241 -0.61 -2.23 0.66
CA LEU A 241 0.76 -2.59 1.01
C LEU A 241 1.07 -4.09 0.77
N GLY A 242 0.04 -4.93 0.78
CA GLY A 242 0.17 -6.35 0.45
C GLY A 242 0.27 -6.66 -1.05
N LYS A 243 0.13 -5.66 -1.94
CA LYS A 243 0.22 -5.87 -3.40
C LYS A 243 1.68 -5.89 -3.85
N GLU A 244 2.03 -6.86 -4.71
CA GLU A 244 3.39 -7.06 -5.23
C GLU A 244 3.96 -5.80 -5.89
N THR A 245 3.18 -5.15 -6.76
CA THR A 245 3.61 -3.90 -7.42
C THR A 245 3.83 -2.74 -6.46
N VAL A 246 3.11 -2.69 -5.34
CA VAL A 246 3.32 -1.65 -4.32
C VAL A 246 4.62 -1.91 -3.56
N GLN A 247 4.89 -3.14 -3.17
CA GLN A 247 6.15 -3.54 -2.54
C GLN A 247 7.33 -3.33 -3.49
N ASN A 248 7.13 -3.61 -4.78
CA ASN A 248 8.15 -3.42 -5.80
C ASN A 248 8.58 -1.96 -6.01
N ILE A 249 7.83 -0.98 -5.55
CA ILE A 249 8.27 0.43 -5.60
C ILE A 249 9.64 0.58 -4.89
N MET A 250 9.83 -0.08 -3.76
CA MET A 250 11.10 -0.05 -3.02
C MET A 250 12.22 -0.74 -3.78
N VAL A 251 11.97 -1.94 -4.31
CA VAL A 251 12.95 -2.70 -5.11
C VAL A 251 13.31 -1.93 -6.37
N PHE A 252 12.30 -1.43 -7.08
CA PHE A 252 12.50 -0.65 -8.31
C PHE A 252 13.38 0.59 -8.07
N ARG A 253 13.14 1.32 -6.98
CA ARG A 253 13.88 2.52 -6.66
C ARG A 253 15.28 2.24 -6.12
N PHE A 254 15.42 1.32 -5.17
CA PHE A 254 16.60 1.22 -4.33
C PHE A 254 17.57 0.09 -4.73
N ASP A 255 17.11 -0.88 -5.52
CA ASP A 255 17.99 -1.95 -6.06
C ASP A 255 18.46 -1.67 -7.50
N ASN A 256 17.98 -0.59 -8.12
CA ASN A 256 18.35 -0.20 -9.48
C ASN A 256 19.07 1.14 -9.50
N ALA A 257 20.39 1.11 -9.67
CA ALA A 257 21.27 2.29 -9.59
C ALA A 257 20.93 3.43 -10.56
N ILE A 258 20.15 3.19 -11.61
CA ILE A 258 19.80 4.19 -12.62
C ILE A 258 18.62 5.08 -12.20
N PHE A 259 17.74 4.62 -11.30
CA PHE A 259 16.51 5.35 -10.96
C PHE A 259 16.70 6.31 -9.78
N GLU A 260 17.28 5.88 -8.68
CA GLU A 260 17.39 6.71 -7.46
C GLU A 260 18.11 8.06 -7.69
N PRO A 261 19.20 8.17 -8.49
CA PRO A 261 19.84 9.46 -8.78
C PRO A 261 18.95 10.48 -9.48
N ILE A 262 17.97 10.02 -10.25
CA ILE A 262 17.03 10.88 -10.99
C ILE A 262 15.68 11.04 -10.29
N TRP A 263 15.49 10.41 -9.10
CA TRP A 263 14.23 10.38 -8.37
C TRP A 263 14.09 11.60 -7.44
N ASN A 264 14.11 12.80 -8.02
CA ASN A 264 14.09 14.04 -7.27
C ASN A 264 13.66 15.23 -8.14
N ARG A 265 13.45 16.39 -7.51
CA ARG A 265 13.00 17.65 -8.10
C ARG A 265 13.84 18.17 -9.29
N ARG A 266 15.07 17.69 -9.48
CA ARG A 266 15.90 18.12 -10.63
C ARG A 266 15.43 17.48 -11.92
N TYR A 267 14.88 16.27 -11.84
CA TYR A 267 14.51 15.47 -13.01
C TYR A 267 13.01 15.25 -13.12
N ILE A 268 12.27 15.20 -12.00
CA ILE A 268 10.83 14.98 -11.97
C ILE A 268 10.10 16.33 -12.04
N ASP A 269 9.12 16.42 -12.94
CA ASP A 269 8.26 17.58 -13.09
C ASP A 269 7.06 17.52 -12.14
N HIS A 270 6.38 16.37 -12.12
CA HIS A 270 5.27 16.10 -11.21
C HIS A 270 5.00 14.59 -11.10
N VAL A 271 4.21 14.22 -10.11
CA VAL A 271 3.73 12.84 -9.91
C VAL A 271 2.21 12.85 -9.96
N GLN A 272 1.61 11.87 -10.65
CA GLN A 272 0.17 11.65 -10.68
C GLN A 272 -0.14 10.28 -10.08
N ILE A 273 -1.12 10.20 -9.18
CA ILE A 273 -1.68 8.95 -8.66
C ILE A 273 -3.15 8.90 -9.05
N THR A 274 -3.52 7.94 -9.86
CA THR A 274 -4.92 7.67 -10.22
C THR A 274 -5.36 6.38 -9.56
N ASN A 275 -6.50 6.42 -8.84
CA ASN A 275 -7.17 5.24 -8.31
C ASN A 275 -8.66 5.30 -8.68
N ALA A 276 -9.01 4.67 -9.78
CA ALA A 276 -10.33 4.69 -10.37
C ALA A 276 -11.06 3.37 -10.15
N GLU A 277 -12.32 3.44 -9.73
CA GLU A 277 -13.22 2.30 -9.57
C GLU A 277 -14.43 2.44 -10.49
N THR A 278 -14.81 1.38 -11.22
CA THR A 278 -16.04 1.32 -12.04
C THR A 278 -17.27 1.00 -11.20
N VAL A 279 -17.09 0.37 -10.05
CA VAL A 279 -18.18 0.01 -9.14
C VAL A 279 -18.71 1.24 -8.39
N GLY A 280 -20.02 1.23 -8.08
CA GLY A 280 -20.66 2.20 -7.21
C GLY A 280 -20.49 1.86 -5.72
N VAL A 281 -21.34 2.45 -4.88
CA VAL A 281 -21.36 2.12 -3.44
C VAL A 281 -22.21 0.89 -3.14
N GLU A 282 -23.14 0.56 -4.01
CA GLU A 282 -23.99 -0.63 -3.92
C GLU A 282 -24.61 -0.81 -2.53
N ARG A 283 -24.49 -2.01 -1.92
CA ARG A 283 -25.02 -2.30 -0.58
C ARG A 283 -24.31 -1.58 0.57
N ARG A 284 -23.23 -0.86 0.30
CA ARG A 284 -22.44 -0.10 1.28
C ARG A 284 -22.85 1.37 1.38
N GLY A 285 -23.98 1.76 0.76
CA GLY A 285 -24.43 3.15 0.71
C GLY A 285 -24.49 3.84 2.06
N SER A 286 -25.09 3.24 3.08
CA SER A 286 -25.21 3.83 4.42
C SER A 286 -23.85 4.04 5.13
N TYR A 287 -22.87 3.16 4.91
CA TYR A 287 -21.51 3.37 5.38
C TYR A 287 -20.83 4.51 4.60
N PHE A 288 -20.88 4.44 3.28
CA PHE A 288 -20.16 5.36 2.42
C PHE A 288 -20.72 6.80 2.49
N ASP A 289 -22.03 6.94 2.74
CA ASP A 289 -22.67 8.23 2.89
C ASP A 289 -22.15 9.04 4.09
N ASN A 290 -21.59 8.36 5.09
CA ASN A 290 -20.92 8.97 6.23
C ASN A 290 -19.41 9.13 6.02
N ALA A 291 -18.77 8.25 5.25
CA ALA A 291 -17.33 8.27 5.04
C ALA A 291 -16.92 9.24 3.91
N GLY A 292 -17.50 9.08 2.72
CA GLY A 292 -17.06 9.75 1.51
C GLY A 292 -15.74 9.20 0.95
N THR A 293 -15.42 9.60 -0.26
CA THR A 293 -14.17 9.17 -0.94
C THR A 293 -12.92 9.73 -0.26
N LEU A 294 -12.97 10.95 0.25
CA LEU A 294 -11.80 11.58 0.88
C LEU A 294 -11.31 10.75 2.07
N ARG A 295 -12.20 10.40 2.99
CA ARG A 295 -11.86 9.59 4.19
C ARG A 295 -11.57 8.13 3.87
N ASP A 296 -12.30 7.54 2.92
CA ASP A 296 -12.15 6.11 2.60
C ASP A 296 -10.85 5.80 1.87
N MET A 297 -10.33 6.74 1.06
CA MET A 297 -9.21 6.48 0.15
C MET A 297 -7.93 7.22 0.49
N VAL A 298 -8.00 8.48 0.93
CA VAL A 298 -6.83 9.34 0.94
C VAL A 298 -5.90 9.10 2.12
N PRO A 299 -6.33 9.13 3.40
CA PRO A 299 -5.45 8.91 4.54
C PRO A 299 -4.91 7.47 4.63
N ASN A 300 -5.45 6.58 3.81
CA ASN A 300 -5.07 5.18 3.70
C ASN A 300 -4.26 4.96 2.41
N HIS A 301 -4.88 4.38 1.39
CA HIS A 301 -4.23 3.90 0.16
C HIS A 301 -3.37 4.95 -0.55
N VAL A 302 -3.91 6.17 -0.74
CA VAL A 302 -3.19 7.22 -1.48
C VAL A 302 -1.93 7.64 -0.71
N MET A 303 -2.02 7.83 0.62
CA MET A 303 -0.87 8.21 1.44
C MET A 303 0.19 7.11 1.49
N GLN A 304 -0.20 5.82 1.43
CA GLN A 304 0.76 4.73 1.36
C GLN A 304 1.51 4.72 0.02
N LEU A 305 0.80 4.81 -1.10
CA LEU A 305 1.41 4.88 -2.42
C LEU A 305 2.34 6.10 -2.53
N LEU A 306 1.91 7.24 -2.03
CA LEU A 306 2.67 8.48 -2.06
C LEU A 306 3.93 8.38 -1.17
N SER A 307 3.81 7.87 0.06
CA SER A 307 4.95 7.76 0.98
C SER A 307 6.04 6.83 0.45
N LEU A 308 5.68 5.66 -0.11
CA LEU A 308 6.62 4.75 -0.76
C LEU A 308 7.28 5.36 -2.01
N THR A 309 6.50 6.13 -2.77
CA THR A 309 7.03 6.83 -3.96
C THR A 309 8.00 7.94 -3.58
N ALA A 310 7.76 8.64 -2.47
CA ALA A 310 8.48 9.87 -2.12
C ALA A 310 9.56 9.71 -1.04
N MET A 311 9.62 8.59 -0.31
CA MET A 311 10.56 8.39 0.81
C MET A 311 12.02 8.39 0.38
N GLU A 312 12.92 8.67 1.31
CA GLU A 312 14.35 8.44 1.14
C GLU A 312 14.68 6.95 1.23
N SER A 313 15.85 6.55 0.73
CA SER A 313 16.33 5.18 0.89
C SER A 313 16.51 4.84 2.37
N PRO A 314 15.85 3.81 2.90
CA PRO A 314 16.04 3.41 4.28
C PRO A 314 17.45 2.85 4.50
N VAL A 315 17.98 2.99 5.71
CA VAL A 315 19.32 2.50 6.08
C VAL A 315 19.42 0.97 6.13
N SER A 316 18.29 0.29 6.19
CA SER A 316 18.16 -1.18 6.15
C SER A 316 16.72 -1.55 5.79
N PHE A 317 16.52 -2.79 5.33
CA PHE A 317 15.18 -3.34 5.09
C PHE A 317 14.58 -3.91 6.38
N SER A 318 14.58 -3.11 7.45
CA SER A 318 13.87 -3.42 8.70
C SER A 318 12.59 -2.59 8.79
N ALA A 319 11.57 -3.12 9.45
CA ALA A 319 10.28 -2.46 9.57
C ALA A 319 10.36 -1.01 10.06
N ASP A 320 11.17 -0.76 11.11
CA ASP A 320 11.31 0.60 11.64
C ASP A 320 12.06 1.54 10.70
N ALA A 321 13.11 1.06 9.99
CA ALA A 321 13.84 1.90 9.05
C ALA A 321 12.93 2.32 7.87
N VAL A 322 12.17 1.38 7.29
CA VAL A 322 11.23 1.68 6.19
C VAL A 322 10.13 2.63 6.65
N ARG A 323 9.45 2.32 7.76
CA ARG A 323 8.35 3.14 8.30
C ARG A 323 8.81 4.53 8.76
N ASN A 324 10.05 4.67 9.22
CA ASN A 324 10.62 5.97 9.55
C ASN A 324 10.75 6.87 8.32
N GLU A 325 11.21 6.34 7.19
CA GLU A 325 11.31 7.13 5.96
C GLU A 325 9.93 7.49 5.40
N GLN A 326 8.95 6.59 5.46
CA GLN A 326 7.57 6.91 5.11
C GLN A 326 6.98 8.00 6.01
N ALA A 327 7.16 7.89 7.33
CA ALA A 327 6.69 8.89 8.28
C ALA A 327 7.29 10.28 8.02
N LYS A 328 8.59 10.36 7.71
CA LYS A 328 9.24 11.64 7.33
C LYS A 328 8.56 12.31 6.15
N VAL A 329 8.17 11.55 5.13
CA VAL A 329 7.42 12.10 3.98
C VAL A 329 6.09 12.66 4.45
N LEU A 330 5.32 11.86 5.20
CA LEU A 330 3.98 12.27 5.65
C LEU A 330 4.02 13.53 6.53
N HIS A 331 5.07 13.69 7.35
CA HIS A 331 5.30 14.91 8.13
C HIS A 331 5.85 16.10 7.32
N SER A 332 6.29 15.87 6.08
CA SER A 332 6.85 16.92 5.22
C SER A 332 5.81 17.56 4.30
N PHE A 333 4.54 17.20 4.39
CA PHE A 333 3.49 17.89 3.64
C PHE A 333 3.30 19.32 4.15
N LEU A 334 3.19 20.26 3.21
CA LEU A 334 2.79 21.62 3.54
C LEU A 334 1.34 21.64 4.02
N PRO A 335 1.07 22.17 5.22
CA PRO A 335 -0.30 22.32 5.69
C PRO A 335 -1.10 23.22 4.73
N LEU A 336 -2.29 22.77 4.35
CA LEU A 336 -3.19 23.54 3.49
C LEU A 336 -3.97 24.54 4.34
N ASN A 337 -3.93 25.83 3.98
CA ASN A 337 -4.88 26.80 4.51
C ASN A 337 -6.20 26.78 3.71
N SER A 338 -7.21 27.52 4.12
CA SER A 338 -8.52 27.48 3.47
C SER A 338 -8.50 27.91 2.00
N GLU A 339 -7.64 28.85 1.63
CA GLU A 339 -7.47 29.30 0.24
C GLU A 339 -6.76 28.23 -0.59
N ASP A 340 -5.71 27.62 -0.04
CA ASP A 340 -5.02 26.49 -0.68
C ASP A 340 -5.98 25.33 -0.95
N VAL A 341 -6.87 25.00 0.00
CA VAL A 341 -7.88 23.96 -0.19
C VAL A 341 -8.79 24.26 -1.38
N LEU A 342 -9.26 25.52 -1.52
CA LEU A 342 -10.12 25.90 -2.62
C LEU A 342 -9.43 25.81 -3.99
N GLN A 343 -8.13 26.06 -4.04
CA GLN A 343 -7.33 26.01 -5.26
C GLN A 343 -6.78 24.62 -5.57
N SER A 344 -6.57 23.78 -4.54
CA SER A 344 -5.86 22.51 -4.64
C SER A 344 -6.76 21.29 -4.46
N SER A 345 -8.08 21.47 -4.27
CA SER A 345 -9.00 20.35 -4.05
C SER A 345 -10.25 20.42 -4.92
N VAL A 346 -10.65 19.25 -5.41
CA VAL A 346 -11.89 19.06 -6.19
C VAL A 346 -12.66 17.89 -5.60
N ARG A 347 -13.97 18.05 -5.45
CA ARG A 347 -14.90 16.99 -5.05
C ARG A 347 -15.98 16.79 -6.10
N GLY A 348 -16.39 15.55 -6.27
CA GLY A 348 -17.45 15.19 -7.22
C GLY A 348 -18.41 14.17 -6.65
N GLN A 349 -19.62 14.10 -7.23
CA GLN A 349 -20.59 13.06 -6.96
C GLN A 349 -21.11 12.55 -8.31
N TYR A 350 -21.13 11.20 -8.50
CA TYR A 350 -21.57 10.64 -9.77
C TYR A 350 -23.09 10.76 -9.98
N GLY A 351 -23.42 11.14 -11.21
CA GLY A 351 -24.76 11.10 -11.79
C GLY A 351 -25.03 9.81 -12.54
N ASP A 352 -26.17 9.77 -13.23
CA ASP A 352 -26.51 8.69 -14.15
C ASP A 352 -25.46 8.59 -15.27
N GLY A 353 -25.25 7.39 -15.81
CA GLY A 353 -24.32 7.17 -16.91
C GLY A 353 -24.38 5.77 -17.48
N ILE A 354 -23.36 5.43 -18.27
CA ILE A 354 -23.22 4.12 -18.91
C ILE A 354 -21.84 3.57 -18.60
N ILE A 355 -21.76 2.33 -18.11
CA ILE A 355 -20.51 1.59 -17.89
C ILE A 355 -20.70 0.22 -18.54
N ASP A 356 -19.73 -0.19 -19.36
CA ASP A 356 -19.77 -1.48 -20.09
C ASP A 356 -21.06 -1.70 -20.89
N GLY A 357 -21.66 -0.60 -21.41
CA GLY A 357 -22.90 -0.62 -22.17
C GLY A 357 -24.19 -0.66 -21.32
N GLU A 358 -24.10 -0.76 -20.02
CA GLU A 358 -25.23 -0.80 -19.10
C GLU A 358 -25.48 0.57 -18.45
N ARG A 359 -26.77 0.93 -18.29
CA ARG A 359 -27.16 2.13 -17.54
C ARG A 359 -26.95 1.90 -16.06
N VAL A 360 -26.25 2.80 -15.40
CA VAL A 360 -26.03 2.78 -13.95
C VAL A 360 -26.65 4.02 -13.28
N PRO A 361 -27.24 3.85 -12.09
CA PRO A 361 -27.90 4.94 -11.39
C PRO A 361 -26.92 5.93 -10.79
N ARG A 362 -27.41 7.17 -10.59
CA ARG A 362 -26.73 8.19 -9.79
C ARG A 362 -26.58 7.77 -8.33
N TYR A 363 -25.59 8.35 -7.65
CA TYR A 363 -25.26 8.06 -6.25
C TYR A 363 -26.47 8.09 -5.30
N ARG A 364 -27.31 9.12 -5.40
CA ARG A 364 -28.47 9.33 -4.53
C ARG A 364 -29.59 8.30 -4.73
N LEU A 365 -29.51 7.44 -5.73
CA LEU A 365 -30.42 6.32 -5.95
C LEU A 365 -29.84 4.96 -5.51
N GLU A 366 -28.59 4.95 -5.04
CA GLU A 366 -28.00 3.72 -4.52
C GLU A 366 -28.63 3.32 -3.18
N PRO A 367 -28.73 2.01 -2.88
CA PRO A 367 -29.35 1.53 -1.65
C PRO A 367 -28.67 2.07 -0.39
N GLY A 368 -29.42 2.62 0.55
CA GLY A 368 -28.93 3.12 1.83
C GLY A 368 -28.26 4.50 1.76
N VAL A 369 -28.31 5.20 0.63
CA VAL A 369 -27.84 6.58 0.47
C VAL A 369 -29.00 7.55 0.73
N ASN A 370 -28.72 8.66 1.41
CA ASN A 370 -29.70 9.72 1.58
C ASN A 370 -29.99 10.39 0.22
N PRO A 371 -31.25 10.53 -0.22
CA PRO A 371 -31.59 11.20 -1.49
C PRO A 371 -31.07 12.65 -1.62
N GLU A 372 -30.84 13.32 -0.50
CA GLU A 372 -30.27 14.68 -0.43
C GLU A 372 -28.78 14.69 -0.08
N SER A 373 -28.10 13.54 -0.17
CA SER A 373 -26.69 13.40 0.20
C SER A 373 -25.80 14.41 -0.54
N ARG A 374 -24.87 14.96 0.22
CA ARG A 374 -23.81 15.86 -0.27
C ARG A 374 -22.43 15.21 -0.18
N THR A 375 -22.39 13.91 0.06
CA THR A 375 -21.16 13.12 0.17
C THR A 375 -20.50 12.99 -1.19
N GLU A 376 -19.22 13.24 -1.23
CA GLU A 376 -18.41 13.11 -2.44
C GLU A 376 -18.09 11.65 -2.73
N THR A 377 -18.13 11.31 -4.03
CA THR A 377 -17.77 10.00 -4.58
C THR A 377 -16.53 10.08 -5.48
N PHE A 378 -15.97 11.28 -5.60
CA PHE A 378 -14.75 11.59 -6.33
C PHE A 378 -13.99 12.69 -5.61
N VAL A 379 -12.68 12.54 -5.59
CA VAL A 379 -11.75 13.53 -5.05
C VAL A 379 -10.56 13.68 -6.00
N ALA A 380 -10.14 14.90 -6.26
CA ALA A 380 -8.81 15.21 -6.77
C ALA A 380 -8.13 16.25 -5.88
N LEU A 381 -6.85 16.04 -5.58
CA LEU A 381 -6.05 16.95 -4.77
C LEU A 381 -4.68 17.17 -5.40
N LYS A 382 -4.14 18.38 -5.17
CA LYS A 382 -2.74 18.73 -5.40
C LYS A 382 -2.08 18.92 -4.04
N LEU A 383 -1.02 18.17 -3.77
CA LEU A 383 -0.24 18.25 -2.55
C LEU A 383 1.22 18.61 -2.85
N ASN A 384 1.87 19.27 -1.91
CA ASN A 384 3.29 19.62 -2.00
C ASN A 384 4.05 19.07 -0.80
N ILE A 385 5.20 18.47 -1.07
CA ILE A 385 6.12 17.94 -0.06
C ILE A 385 7.26 18.92 0.10
N ASP A 386 7.43 19.49 1.30
CA ASP A 386 8.47 20.47 1.60
C ASP A 386 9.71 19.83 2.18
N ASN A 387 10.50 19.22 1.30
CA ASN A 387 11.82 18.69 1.63
C ASN A 387 12.80 18.88 0.46
N TRP A 388 14.10 18.60 0.69
CA TRP A 388 15.14 18.79 -0.32
C TRP A 388 14.91 18.00 -1.61
N ARG A 389 14.28 16.83 -1.52
CA ARG A 389 14.03 15.95 -2.67
C ARG A 389 12.89 16.48 -3.53
N TRP A 390 11.82 17.01 -2.92
CA TRP A 390 10.55 17.25 -3.59
C TRP A 390 10.08 18.70 -3.65
N ALA A 391 10.73 19.64 -2.97
CA ALA A 391 10.30 21.03 -2.97
C ALA A 391 10.11 21.56 -4.41
N GLY A 392 8.88 22.04 -4.72
CA GLY A 392 8.48 22.51 -6.02
C GLY A 392 8.05 21.43 -7.03
N VAL A 393 7.92 20.16 -6.61
CA VAL A 393 7.31 19.08 -7.40
C VAL A 393 5.91 18.81 -6.85
N PRO A 394 4.84 19.14 -7.58
CA PRO A 394 3.49 18.83 -7.14
C PRO A 394 3.17 17.35 -7.30
N PHE A 395 2.42 16.82 -6.34
CA PHE A 395 1.81 15.51 -6.36
C PHE A 395 0.31 15.67 -6.56
N TYR A 396 -0.17 15.22 -7.72
CA TYR A 396 -1.59 15.19 -8.03
C TYR A 396 -2.14 13.80 -7.78
N PHE A 397 -3.30 13.72 -7.18
CA PHE A 397 -4.02 12.46 -7.18
C PHE A 397 -5.50 12.66 -7.47
N ARG A 398 -6.10 11.63 -8.04
CA ARG A 398 -7.55 11.52 -8.22
C ARG A 398 -8.01 10.12 -7.88
N THR A 399 -9.15 10.05 -7.22
CA THR A 399 -9.81 8.79 -6.89
C THR A 399 -11.32 8.97 -6.94
N GLY A 400 -12.04 7.94 -7.36
CA GLY A 400 -13.49 8.02 -7.44
C GLY A 400 -14.16 6.71 -7.81
N LYS A 401 -15.48 6.70 -7.62
CA LYS A 401 -16.38 5.59 -7.98
C LYS A 401 -17.12 5.89 -9.29
N ARG A 402 -17.61 4.83 -9.96
CA ARG A 402 -18.27 4.93 -11.27
C ARG A 402 -17.42 5.70 -12.29
N MET A 403 -16.10 5.56 -12.22
CA MET A 403 -15.19 6.13 -13.21
C MET A 403 -15.14 5.30 -14.50
N ALA A 404 -14.46 5.82 -15.52
CA ALA A 404 -14.44 5.26 -16.88
C ALA A 404 -13.90 3.83 -16.95
N THR A 405 -12.91 3.49 -16.14
CA THR A 405 -12.34 2.14 -16.05
C THR A 405 -11.80 1.88 -14.65
N ARG A 406 -11.67 0.60 -14.27
CA ARG A 406 -10.97 0.23 -13.03
C ARG A 406 -9.47 0.32 -13.29
N HIS A 407 -8.81 1.27 -12.61
CA HIS A 407 -7.38 1.49 -12.83
C HIS A 407 -6.71 2.12 -11.62
N THR A 408 -5.54 1.58 -11.25
CA THR A 408 -4.68 2.22 -10.24
C THR A 408 -3.26 2.28 -10.77
N GLU A 409 -2.69 3.49 -10.80
CA GLU A 409 -1.33 3.72 -11.25
C GLU A 409 -0.66 4.87 -10.52
N ILE A 410 0.67 4.87 -10.54
CA ILE A 410 1.52 6.01 -10.20
C ILE A 410 2.28 6.38 -11.48
N ALA A 411 2.04 7.59 -12.00
CA ALA A 411 2.73 8.11 -13.17
C ALA A 411 3.71 9.21 -12.75
N ILE A 412 4.98 9.00 -13.04
CA ILE A 412 6.07 9.92 -12.75
C ILE A 412 6.48 10.60 -14.04
N GLN A 413 6.17 11.88 -14.12
CA GLN A 413 6.48 12.70 -15.29
C GLN A 413 7.84 13.35 -15.11
N PHE A 414 8.79 13.02 -15.98
CA PHE A 414 10.09 13.66 -15.97
C PHE A 414 10.05 15.03 -16.65
N ARG A 415 10.97 15.90 -16.26
CA ARG A 415 11.14 17.22 -16.88
C ARG A 415 11.52 17.08 -18.34
N ARG A 416 11.11 18.04 -19.15
CA ARG A 416 11.57 18.15 -20.53
C ARG A 416 13.09 18.33 -20.57
N THR A 417 13.71 17.85 -21.65
CA THR A 417 15.12 18.13 -21.92
C THR A 417 15.37 19.63 -21.94
N PRO A 418 16.44 20.14 -21.28
CA PRO A 418 16.72 21.58 -21.22
C PRO A 418 17.04 22.17 -22.58
N PHE A 419 17.50 21.35 -23.51
CA PHE A 419 17.77 21.72 -24.89
C PHE A 419 17.10 20.74 -25.85
N GLN A 420 16.26 21.24 -26.75
CA GLN A 420 15.53 20.46 -27.75
C GLN A 420 16.31 20.43 -29.05
N LEU A 421 17.22 19.47 -29.19
CA LEU A 421 18.07 19.32 -30.39
C LEU A 421 17.23 19.12 -31.68
N PHE A 422 16.11 18.41 -31.57
CA PHE A 422 15.28 18.03 -32.71
C PHE A 422 14.04 18.91 -32.91
N ARG A 423 13.98 20.09 -32.33
CA ARG A 423 12.81 21.00 -32.39
C ARG A 423 12.32 21.33 -33.81
N ASN A 424 13.22 21.27 -34.80
CA ASN A 424 12.92 21.56 -36.21
C ASN A 424 12.61 20.28 -37.02
N ALA A 425 12.60 19.10 -36.42
CA ALA A 425 12.26 17.88 -37.12
C ALA A 425 10.75 17.87 -37.44
N PRO A 426 10.36 17.46 -38.67
CA PRO A 426 8.95 17.29 -39.00
C PRO A 426 8.28 16.33 -38.03
N LEU A 427 7.06 16.65 -37.56
CA LEU A 427 6.29 15.83 -36.63
C LEU A 427 6.95 15.67 -35.24
N HIS A 428 7.83 16.58 -34.85
CA HIS A 428 8.35 16.58 -33.49
C HIS A 428 7.24 16.99 -32.52
N GLN A 429 6.66 16.01 -31.83
CA GLN A 429 5.89 16.27 -30.62
C GLN A 429 6.90 16.29 -29.45
N PRO A 430 6.87 17.33 -28.59
CA PRO A 430 7.76 17.37 -27.44
C PRO A 430 7.48 16.16 -26.53
N HIS A 431 8.37 15.19 -26.55
CA HIS A 431 8.27 14.03 -25.68
C HIS A 431 8.81 14.37 -24.31
N THR A 432 8.06 13.98 -23.31
CA THR A 432 8.53 13.90 -21.94
C THR A 432 8.59 12.43 -21.55
N ASN A 433 9.67 12.01 -20.91
CA ASN A 433 9.73 10.65 -20.40
C ASN A 433 8.71 10.49 -19.27
N THR A 434 7.99 9.39 -19.29
CA THR A 434 7.00 9.05 -18.26
C THR A 434 7.24 7.65 -17.77
N LEU A 435 7.44 7.47 -16.48
CA LEU A 435 7.47 6.17 -15.85
C LEU A 435 6.11 5.92 -15.20
N VAL A 436 5.50 4.78 -15.49
CA VAL A 436 4.21 4.38 -14.94
C VAL A 436 4.36 3.07 -14.20
N ILE A 437 3.98 3.08 -12.92
CA ILE A 437 3.85 1.89 -12.09
C ILE A 437 2.36 1.55 -12.05
N GLN A 438 1.98 0.49 -12.75
CA GLN A 438 0.61 0.00 -12.83
C GLN A 438 0.35 -0.98 -11.69
N ILE A 439 -0.67 -0.71 -10.87
CA ILE A 439 -0.99 -1.49 -9.67
C ILE A 439 -2.19 -2.41 -9.89
N GLN A 440 -3.15 -1.97 -10.70
CA GLN A 440 -4.31 -2.77 -11.12
C GLN A 440 -5.01 -2.15 -12.34
N PRO A 441 -5.72 -2.93 -13.19
CA PRO A 441 -5.94 -4.37 -13.07
C PRO A 441 -4.71 -5.21 -13.47
N VAL A 442 -3.85 -4.67 -14.33
CA VAL A 442 -2.59 -5.30 -14.76
C VAL A 442 -1.47 -4.77 -13.89
N GLU A 443 -0.69 -5.66 -13.31
CA GLU A 443 0.47 -5.29 -12.52
C GLU A 443 1.71 -5.20 -13.40
N GLY A 444 2.42 -4.05 -13.38
CA GLY A 444 3.58 -3.84 -14.24
C GLY A 444 4.21 -2.46 -14.14
N ILE A 445 5.27 -2.27 -14.92
CA ILE A 445 5.96 -0.98 -15.03
C ILE A 445 6.17 -0.68 -16.51
N SER A 446 5.96 0.57 -16.94
CA SER A 446 6.30 1.03 -18.28
C SER A 446 7.08 2.35 -18.24
N LEU A 447 8.02 2.49 -19.17
CA LEU A 447 8.83 3.70 -19.38
C LEU A 447 8.65 4.19 -20.80
N GLY A 448 7.99 5.34 -20.94
CA GLY A 448 7.80 6.01 -22.22
C GLY A 448 9.01 6.89 -22.57
N PHE A 449 9.50 6.79 -23.82
CA PHE A 449 10.60 7.60 -24.31
C PHE A 449 10.54 7.83 -25.82
N GLY A 450 11.30 8.83 -26.29
CA GLY A 450 11.38 9.17 -27.71
C GLY A 450 12.33 8.24 -28.47
N ALA A 451 11.90 7.75 -29.66
CA ALA A 451 12.73 6.98 -30.56
C ALA A 451 12.64 7.52 -31.99
N LYS A 452 13.73 7.37 -32.75
CA LYS A 452 13.70 7.73 -34.18
C LYS A 452 12.79 6.76 -34.94
N ILE A 453 11.81 7.30 -35.67
CA ILE A 453 10.98 6.52 -36.57
C ILE A 453 11.86 6.09 -37.78
N PRO A 454 11.86 4.81 -38.19
CA PRO A 454 12.63 4.35 -39.35
C PRO A 454 12.33 5.16 -40.62
N GLY A 455 13.36 5.42 -41.43
CA GLY A 455 13.28 6.14 -42.71
C GLY A 455 14.39 7.18 -42.89
N PRO A 456 14.49 7.79 -44.07
CA PRO A 456 15.56 8.74 -44.44
C PRO A 456 15.38 10.12 -43.78
N VAL A 457 14.16 10.47 -43.38
CA VAL A 457 13.85 11.72 -42.70
C VAL A 457 13.86 11.52 -41.20
N LEU A 458 14.51 12.43 -40.45
CA LEU A 458 14.49 12.40 -38.99
C LEU A 458 13.09 12.73 -38.50
N ARG A 459 12.41 11.72 -37.97
CA ARG A 459 11.13 11.86 -37.26
C ARG A 459 11.27 11.16 -35.91
N VAL A 460 10.70 11.76 -34.84
CA VAL A 460 10.72 11.21 -33.49
C VAL A 460 9.31 10.80 -33.12
N GLY A 461 9.15 9.56 -32.65
CA GLY A 461 7.91 9.00 -32.12
C GLY A 461 8.07 8.59 -30.66
N SER A 462 6.95 8.36 -29.96
CA SER A 462 6.95 7.77 -28.62
C SER A 462 6.97 6.25 -28.73
N VAL A 463 7.72 5.61 -27.84
CA VAL A 463 7.73 4.15 -27.64
C VAL A 463 7.73 3.85 -26.14
N ASP A 464 7.17 2.70 -25.77
CA ASP A 464 7.13 2.23 -24.39
C ASP A 464 7.98 0.97 -24.21
N MET A 465 8.79 0.97 -23.16
CA MET A 465 9.46 -0.21 -22.63
C MET A 465 8.64 -0.67 -21.44
N SER A 466 8.07 -1.87 -21.50
CA SER A 466 7.15 -2.35 -20.45
C SER A 466 7.45 -3.77 -20.02
N PHE A 467 7.18 -4.04 -18.74
CA PHE A 467 7.08 -5.40 -18.25
C PHE A 467 5.79 -5.57 -17.43
N GLU A 468 5.23 -6.78 -17.50
CA GLU A 468 4.05 -7.19 -16.73
C GLU A 468 4.40 -8.39 -15.84
N TYR A 469 4.02 -8.34 -14.55
CA TYR A 469 4.33 -9.40 -13.59
C TYR A 469 3.85 -10.77 -14.04
N SER A 470 2.63 -10.87 -14.54
CA SER A 470 2.04 -12.12 -15.01
C SER A 470 2.84 -12.81 -16.13
N LYS A 471 3.52 -12.01 -16.99
CA LYS A 471 4.32 -12.55 -18.11
C LYS A 471 5.68 -13.10 -17.66
N TYR A 472 6.22 -12.59 -16.53
CA TYR A 472 7.57 -12.95 -16.08
C TYR A 472 7.56 -13.93 -14.92
N PHE A 473 6.57 -13.82 -13.99
CA PHE A 473 6.57 -14.57 -12.74
C PHE A 473 5.40 -15.57 -12.62
N GLY A 474 4.57 -15.69 -13.68
CA GLY A 474 3.34 -16.48 -13.62
C GLY A 474 2.24 -15.73 -12.85
N ALA A 475 1.00 -16.01 -13.15
CA ALA A 475 -0.10 -15.19 -12.70
C ALA A 475 -1.02 -15.92 -11.74
N ASP A 476 -0.63 -16.06 -10.48
CA ASP A 476 -1.65 -16.15 -9.45
C ASP A 476 -1.59 -14.85 -8.64
N ALA A 477 -2.50 -13.92 -8.98
CA ALA A 477 -2.64 -12.67 -8.25
C ALA A 477 -3.12 -12.98 -6.84
N TYR A 478 -2.20 -13.00 -5.91
CA TYR A 478 -2.54 -12.99 -4.49
C TYR A 478 -3.34 -11.73 -4.17
N THR A 479 -4.27 -11.84 -3.24
CA THR A 479 -5.17 -10.74 -2.90
C THR A 479 -4.47 -9.62 -2.11
N GLY A 480 -3.22 -9.85 -1.71
CA GLY A 480 -2.43 -9.02 -0.80
C GLY A 480 -2.67 -9.34 0.69
N TYR A 481 -3.77 -10.02 1.01
CA TYR A 481 -4.02 -10.46 2.40
C TYR A 481 -3.11 -11.61 2.82
N GLU A 482 -2.69 -12.47 1.91
CA GLU A 482 -1.77 -13.58 2.16
C GLU A 482 -0.46 -13.07 2.76
N VAL A 483 0.16 -12.08 2.12
CA VAL A 483 1.41 -11.46 2.59
C VAL A 483 1.22 -10.83 3.97
N LEU A 484 0.18 -10.01 4.13
CA LEU A 484 -0.08 -9.31 5.40
C LEU A 484 -0.39 -10.27 6.56
N LEU A 485 -1.15 -11.34 6.31
CA LEU A 485 -1.39 -12.36 7.32
C LEU A 485 -0.11 -13.10 7.69
N TYR A 486 0.68 -13.49 6.70
CA TYR A 486 1.95 -14.15 6.90
C TYR A 486 2.93 -13.26 7.69
N ASP A 487 3.10 -12.01 7.29
CA ASP A 487 3.98 -11.05 7.95
C ASP A 487 3.58 -10.81 9.41
N SER A 488 2.27 -10.69 9.67
CA SER A 488 1.78 -10.58 11.06
C SER A 488 2.09 -11.83 11.90
N MET A 489 2.07 -13.02 11.30
CA MET A 489 2.42 -14.28 11.99
C MET A 489 3.92 -14.39 12.27
N ILE A 490 4.79 -13.98 11.35
CA ILE A 490 6.25 -13.99 11.56
C ILE A 490 6.76 -12.78 12.35
N GLY A 491 5.95 -11.72 12.48
CA GLY A 491 6.28 -10.51 13.23
C GLY A 491 6.98 -9.44 12.40
N ASP A 492 6.90 -9.52 11.10
CA ASP A 492 7.35 -8.44 10.23
C ASP A 492 6.29 -7.34 10.15
N ALA A 493 6.64 -6.15 10.59
CA ALA A 493 5.75 -5.00 10.58
C ALA A 493 6.03 -4.01 9.43
N THR A 494 6.84 -4.38 8.45
CA THR A 494 7.28 -3.50 7.34
C THR A 494 6.09 -2.97 6.53
N LEU A 495 5.08 -3.80 6.30
CA LEU A 495 3.90 -3.47 5.50
C LEU A 495 2.71 -2.96 6.34
N PHE A 496 2.95 -2.55 7.60
CA PHE A 496 1.89 -2.07 8.49
C PHE A 496 2.13 -0.63 8.94
N GLN A 497 1.03 0.12 9.06
CA GLN A 497 1.10 1.51 9.46
C GLN A 497 1.36 1.66 10.97
N ARG A 498 2.20 2.65 11.33
CA ARG A 498 2.35 3.11 12.70
C ARG A 498 1.32 4.20 13.05
N ALA A 499 1.11 4.42 14.34
CA ALA A 499 0.21 5.46 14.84
C ALA A 499 0.55 6.84 14.27
N ASP A 500 1.83 7.23 14.26
CA ASP A 500 2.31 8.52 13.74
C ASP A 500 2.04 8.69 12.24
N MET A 501 2.14 7.63 11.45
CA MET A 501 1.84 7.67 10.01
C MET A 501 0.34 7.90 9.75
N VAL A 502 -0.52 7.22 10.52
CA VAL A 502 -1.98 7.40 10.44
C VAL A 502 -2.37 8.84 10.81
N GLU A 503 -1.84 9.35 11.91
CA GLU A 503 -2.11 10.71 12.38
C GLU A 503 -1.58 11.77 11.39
N ALA A 504 -0.38 11.57 10.83
CA ALA A 504 0.16 12.44 9.80
C ALA A 504 -0.71 12.44 8.52
N GLY A 505 -1.20 11.28 8.09
CA GLY A 505 -2.13 11.20 6.96
C GLY A 505 -3.42 12.00 7.18
N TRP A 506 -4.00 11.93 8.39
CA TRP A 506 -5.15 12.75 8.75
C TRP A 506 -4.82 14.24 8.80
N THR A 507 -3.66 14.63 9.34
CA THR A 507 -3.22 16.04 9.40
C THR A 507 -3.23 16.70 8.00
N VAL A 508 -2.90 15.94 6.95
CA VAL A 508 -2.90 16.45 5.57
C VAL A 508 -4.30 16.74 5.06
N ILE A 509 -5.30 15.94 5.42
CA ILE A 509 -6.65 16.05 4.84
C ILE A 509 -7.68 16.75 5.72
N ASP A 510 -7.44 16.87 7.01
CA ASP A 510 -8.37 17.55 7.93
C ASP A 510 -8.73 18.98 7.49
N PRO A 511 -7.78 19.82 7.04
CA PRO A 511 -8.12 21.15 6.51
C PRO A 511 -9.10 21.08 5.32
N VAL A 512 -9.00 20.05 4.48
CA VAL A 512 -9.92 19.84 3.35
C VAL A 512 -11.31 19.48 3.86
N LEU A 513 -11.40 18.62 4.88
CA LEU A 513 -12.66 18.23 5.50
C LEU A 513 -13.36 19.45 6.13
N ASP A 514 -12.62 20.31 6.83
CA ASP A 514 -13.14 21.50 7.49
C ASP A 514 -13.71 22.51 6.49
N VAL A 515 -12.96 22.81 5.41
CA VAL A 515 -13.41 23.71 4.35
C VAL A 515 -14.62 23.12 3.62
N TRP A 516 -14.61 21.84 3.31
CA TRP A 516 -15.73 21.20 2.63
C TRP A 516 -16.99 21.11 3.48
N LYS A 517 -16.85 20.99 4.80
CA LYS A 517 -17.95 21.05 5.75
C LYS A 517 -18.53 22.48 5.83
N ALA A 518 -17.68 23.49 5.88
CA ALA A 518 -18.09 24.90 5.93
C ALA A 518 -18.72 25.38 4.61
N LEU A 519 -18.28 24.84 3.48
CA LEU A 519 -18.72 25.22 2.14
C LEU A 519 -19.32 24.01 1.40
N PRO A 520 -20.55 23.60 1.71
CA PRO A 520 -21.15 22.42 1.09
C PRO A 520 -21.32 22.59 -0.44
N PRO A 521 -21.25 21.50 -1.21
CA PRO A 521 -21.36 21.55 -2.66
C PRO A 521 -22.73 22.06 -3.11
N ARG A 522 -22.72 22.95 -4.11
CA ARG A 522 -23.97 23.52 -4.65
C ARG A 522 -24.55 22.75 -5.83
N LYS A 523 -23.72 21.97 -6.54
CA LYS A 523 -24.06 21.33 -7.82
C LYS A 523 -23.66 19.84 -7.82
N PHE A 524 -24.28 19.04 -6.94
CA PHE A 524 -24.17 17.58 -7.02
C PHE A 524 -25.45 16.96 -7.57
N PRO A 525 -25.36 15.92 -8.42
CA PRO A 525 -24.16 15.32 -9.01
C PRO A 525 -23.51 16.24 -10.06
N ASN A 526 -22.19 16.14 -10.26
CA ASN A 526 -21.41 16.98 -11.17
C ASN A 526 -20.48 16.23 -12.12
N TYR A 527 -20.53 14.89 -12.16
CA TYR A 527 -19.94 14.10 -13.23
C TYR A 527 -20.84 12.91 -13.59
N ALA A 528 -20.84 12.49 -14.84
CA ALA A 528 -21.57 11.31 -15.29
C ALA A 528 -20.80 10.05 -14.93
N SER A 529 -21.51 8.99 -14.53
CA SER A 529 -20.93 7.65 -14.40
C SER A 529 -20.29 7.20 -15.72
N GLY A 530 -19.14 6.55 -15.67
CA GLY A 530 -18.36 6.15 -16.85
C GLY A 530 -17.42 7.23 -17.39
N THR A 531 -17.23 8.33 -16.66
CA THR A 531 -16.27 9.40 -17.01
C THR A 531 -15.08 9.46 -16.04
N TRP A 532 -14.09 10.31 -16.33
CA TRP A 532 -12.90 10.50 -15.50
C TRP A 532 -13.10 11.48 -14.32
N GLY A 533 -14.34 11.76 -13.96
CA GLY A 533 -14.69 12.70 -12.88
C GLY A 533 -15.20 14.03 -13.39
N PRO A 534 -15.36 15.04 -12.50
CA PRO A 534 -15.84 16.37 -12.86
C PRO A 534 -14.78 17.17 -13.62
N VAL A 535 -15.21 18.06 -14.51
CA VAL A 535 -14.33 18.91 -15.34
C VAL A 535 -13.40 19.80 -14.50
N GLU A 536 -13.81 20.15 -13.29
CA GLU A 536 -13.00 20.90 -12.33
C GLU A 536 -11.68 20.16 -11.98
N SER A 537 -11.66 18.82 -12.09
CA SER A 537 -10.44 18.03 -11.94
C SER A 537 -9.42 18.30 -13.05
N ASP A 538 -9.88 18.53 -14.28
CA ASP A 538 -9.00 18.92 -15.39
C ASP A 538 -8.52 20.37 -15.21
N HIS A 539 -9.36 21.27 -14.72
CA HIS A 539 -8.98 22.65 -14.41
C HIS A 539 -7.89 22.71 -13.33
N LEU A 540 -7.91 21.80 -12.34
CA LEU A 540 -6.85 21.69 -11.33
C LEU A 540 -5.47 21.47 -11.95
N MET A 541 -5.39 20.62 -12.98
CA MET A 541 -4.15 20.35 -13.70
C MET A 541 -3.77 21.50 -14.64
N GLN A 542 -4.77 22.06 -15.34
CA GLN A 542 -4.58 23.15 -16.31
C GLN A 542 -4.08 24.44 -15.66
N ALA A 543 -4.44 24.69 -14.40
CA ALA A 543 -3.92 25.84 -13.64
C ALA A 543 -2.38 25.84 -13.53
N ASP A 544 -1.76 24.67 -13.59
CA ASP A 544 -0.30 24.48 -13.62
C ASP A 544 0.22 24.15 -15.03
N HIS A 545 -0.56 24.36 -16.09
CA HIS A 545 -0.22 23.99 -17.48
C HIS A 545 0.09 22.50 -17.64
N ARG A 546 -0.63 21.62 -16.94
CA ARG A 546 -0.51 20.16 -16.95
C ARG A 546 -1.84 19.51 -17.32
N GLU A 547 -1.79 18.22 -17.60
CA GLU A 547 -2.97 17.39 -17.91
C GLU A 547 -2.86 16.06 -17.18
N TRP A 548 -4.01 15.46 -16.86
CA TRP A 548 -4.05 14.07 -16.40
C TRP A 548 -3.52 13.16 -17.51
N ARG A 549 -2.71 12.18 -17.11
CA ARG A 549 -2.31 11.12 -18.03
C ARG A 549 -3.55 10.45 -18.61
N LYS A 550 -3.57 10.31 -19.93
CA LYS A 550 -4.64 9.57 -20.60
C LYS A 550 -4.44 8.08 -20.35
N ILE A 551 -5.45 7.45 -19.79
CA ILE A 551 -5.51 6.02 -19.55
C ILE A 551 -6.49 5.48 -20.59
N GLU A 552 -6.02 4.60 -21.45
CA GLU A 552 -6.88 3.93 -22.42
C GLU A 552 -7.76 2.92 -21.68
N PRO A 553 -9.05 2.79 -22.07
CA PRO A 553 -10.01 1.87 -21.45
C PRO A 553 -9.59 0.40 -21.53
#